data_6dcc1256b35d869353723d14bddee45b
#
_entry.id   6dcc1256b35d869353723d14bddee45b
#
_cell.length_a   1.000
_cell.length_b   1.000
_cell.length_c   1.000
_cell.angle_alpha   90.00
_cell.angle_beta   90.00
_cell.angle_gamma   90.00
#
_symmetry.space_group_name_H-M   'P 1'
#
loop_
_entity.id
_entity.type
_entity.pdbx_description
1 polymer ?
#
loop_
_entity_poly.entity_id
_entity_poly.type
_entity_poly.pdbx_seq_one_letter_code
_entity_poly.pdbx_strand_id
1 'polypeptide(L)'
;EEGKFVGKNDDDIVFVERAHVDCLAFAKLVHKNGDMSDVEFNTFRRLYDLLLEQPDVIISLNLSPEVCFERCKARGRKCEAGLSVEYLNGVHNSTNSALLENSNYPDSPKLMTLDVLGMRTEEIVKKIEEMSKM
;
A
#
# COMPACT_ATOMS: atom_id res chain seq x y z
N GLU A 1 5.26 22.25 1.14
CA GLU A 1 6.05 22.28 -0.11
C GLU A 1 5.64 21.06 -0.92
N GLU A 2 4.90 21.30 -1.99
CA GLU A 2 4.50 20.28 -2.94
C GLU A 2 5.76 19.70 -3.57
N GLY A 3 5.98 18.41 -3.36
CA GLY A 3 7.01 17.66 -4.06
C GLY A 3 6.69 17.65 -5.53
N LYS A 4 7.24 18.60 -6.27
CA LYS A 4 7.20 18.55 -7.74
C LYS A 4 7.94 17.31 -8.17
N PHE A 5 7.22 16.35 -8.72
CA PHE A 5 7.84 15.35 -9.59
C PHE A 5 8.45 16.09 -10.77
N VAL A 6 9.73 16.35 -10.70
CA VAL A 6 10.47 16.91 -11.84
C VAL A 6 10.51 15.82 -12.89
N GLY A 7 9.88 16.04 -14.03
CA GLY A 7 9.94 15.15 -15.17
C GLY A 7 11.39 14.87 -15.49
N LYS A 8 11.78 13.63 -15.29
CA LYS A 8 13.12 13.14 -15.55
C LYS A 8 13.11 12.37 -16.85
N ASN A 9 14.27 12.05 -17.33
CA ASN A 9 14.42 11.25 -18.56
C ASN A 9 13.75 9.89 -18.42
N ASP A 10 13.31 9.29 -19.52
CA ASP A 10 12.61 7.98 -19.55
C ASP A 10 13.41 6.84 -18.91
N ASP A 11 14.72 7.04 -18.67
CA ASP A 11 15.62 6.07 -18.03
C ASP A 11 15.69 6.21 -16.49
N ASP A 12 15.03 7.22 -15.90
CA ASP A 12 15.10 7.43 -14.45
C ASP A 12 14.08 6.54 -13.70
N ILE A 13 14.57 5.85 -12.67
CA ILE A 13 13.72 5.09 -11.74
C ILE A 13 13.36 5.98 -10.55
N VAL A 14 12.06 6.14 -10.30
CA VAL A 14 11.55 6.90 -9.16
C VAL A 14 10.86 5.95 -8.20
N PHE A 15 11.36 5.88 -6.97
CA PHE A 15 10.70 5.14 -5.88
C PHE A 15 9.81 6.07 -5.08
N VAL A 16 8.58 5.64 -4.86
CA VAL A 16 7.59 6.37 -4.04
C VAL A 16 7.14 5.46 -2.91
N GLU A 17 7.19 5.98 -1.69
CA GLU A 17 6.62 5.26 -0.54
C GLU A 17 5.10 5.37 -0.59
N ARG A 18 4.43 4.24 -0.54
CA ARG A 18 3.00 4.02 -0.68
C ARG A 18 2.47 4.31 -2.09
N ALA A 19 1.63 3.41 -2.55
CA ALA A 19 0.93 3.56 -3.81
C ALA A 19 -0.49 4.12 -3.58
N HIS A 20 -1.10 4.62 -4.65
CA HIS A 20 -2.50 5.10 -4.61
C HIS A 20 -3.48 4.04 -4.09
N VAL A 21 -3.20 2.75 -4.29
CA VAL A 21 -4.03 1.65 -3.78
C VAL A 21 -4.18 1.66 -2.25
N ASP A 22 -3.24 2.26 -1.52
CA ASP A 22 -3.37 2.43 -0.06
C ASP A 22 -4.53 3.36 0.30
N CYS A 23 -4.75 4.42 -0.47
CA CYS A 23 -5.91 5.30 -0.28
C CYS A 23 -7.21 4.53 -0.43
N LEU A 24 -7.30 3.67 -1.44
CA LEU A 24 -8.46 2.80 -1.65
C LEU A 24 -8.60 1.78 -0.51
N ALA A 25 -7.51 1.17 -0.08
CA ALA A 25 -7.51 0.20 1.01
C ALA A 25 -8.06 0.80 2.31
N PHE A 26 -7.57 1.99 2.70
CA PHE A 26 -8.06 2.68 3.90
C PHE A 26 -9.50 3.15 3.76
N ALA A 27 -9.91 3.69 2.61
CA ALA A 27 -11.31 4.07 2.37
C ALA A 27 -12.25 2.86 2.49
N LYS A 28 -11.88 1.71 1.94
CA LYS A 28 -12.63 0.45 2.09
C LYS A 28 -12.74 0.03 3.55
N LEU A 29 -11.66 0.14 4.33
CA LEU A 29 -11.65 -0.21 5.74
C LEU A 29 -12.57 0.69 6.55
N VAL A 30 -12.45 2.00 6.37
CA VAL A 30 -13.26 3.01 7.08
C VAL A 30 -14.74 2.85 6.73
N HIS A 31 -15.07 2.61 5.46
CA HIS A 31 -16.43 2.34 5.01
C HIS A 31 -16.98 1.04 5.62
N LYS A 32 -16.20 -0.03 5.61
CA LYS A 32 -16.59 -1.32 6.21
C LYS A 32 -16.86 -1.21 7.71
N ASN A 33 -16.10 -0.37 8.41
CA ASN A 33 -16.27 -0.13 9.85
C ASN A 33 -17.46 0.79 10.19
N GLY A 34 -18.12 1.37 9.17
CA GLY A 34 -19.25 2.27 9.35
C GLY A 34 -18.89 3.73 9.65
N ASP A 35 -17.59 4.07 9.59
CA ASP A 35 -17.10 5.44 9.82
C ASP A 35 -17.14 6.31 8.56
N MET A 36 -17.51 5.73 7.43
CA MET A 36 -17.74 6.40 6.15
C MET A 36 -19.08 5.89 5.58
N SER A 37 -19.96 6.79 5.23
CA SER A 37 -21.24 6.45 4.62
C SER A 37 -21.09 5.97 3.16
N ASP A 38 -22.13 5.34 2.62
CA ASP A 38 -22.15 4.91 1.21
C ASP A 38 -21.98 6.09 0.26
N VAL A 39 -22.57 7.25 0.57
CA VAL A 39 -22.46 8.46 -0.24
C VAL A 39 -21.03 8.98 -0.26
N GLU A 40 -20.39 9.05 0.90
CA GLU A 40 -18.99 9.47 1.03
C GLU A 40 -18.06 8.50 0.31
N PHE A 41 -18.24 7.20 0.49
CA PHE A 41 -17.43 6.19 -0.19
C PHE A 41 -17.60 6.24 -1.71
N ASN A 42 -18.83 6.39 -2.21
CA ASN A 42 -19.09 6.52 -3.65
C ASN A 42 -18.49 7.81 -4.22
N THR A 43 -18.51 8.91 -3.47
CA THR A 43 -17.86 10.17 -3.85
C THR A 43 -16.35 9.99 -3.92
N PHE A 44 -15.76 9.37 -2.90
CA PHE A 44 -14.34 9.02 -2.90
C PHE A 44 -13.97 8.18 -4.13
N ARG A 45 -14.75 7.14 -4.44
CA ARG A 45 -14.51 6.27 -5.59
C ARG A 45 -14.47 7.03 -6.91
N ARG A 46 -15.40 7.94 -7.13
CA ARG A 46 -15.43 8.76 -8.35
C ARG A 46 -14.21 9.65 -8.47
N LEU A 47 -13.79 10.28 -7.36
CA LEU A 47 -12.57 11.10 -7.34
C LEU A 47 -11.32 10.24 -7.55
N TYR A 48 -11.26 9.08 -6.91
CA TYR A 48 -10.18 8.12 -7.06
C TYR A 48 -10.00 7.72 -8.53
N ASP A 49 -11.08 7.30 -9.21
CA ASP A 49 -11.03 6.88 -10.60
C ASP A 49 -10.64 8.02 -11.56
N LEU A 50 -11.02 9.27 -11.24
CA LEU A 50 -10.67 10.45 -12.05
C LEU A 50 -9.22 10.90 -11.88
N LEU A 51 -8.65 10.72 -10.69
CA LEU A 51 -7.32 11.23 -10.33
C LEU A 51 -6.25 10.13 -10.31
N LEU A 52 -6.64 8.92 -10.66
CA LEU A 52 -5.77 7.77 -10.62
C LEU A 52 -4.62 7.90 -11.62
N GLU A 53 -3.40 7.94 -11.09
CA GLU A 53 -2.17 7.77 -11.85
C GLU A 53 -1.54 6.44 -11.45
N GLN A 54 -1.38 5.55 -12.43
CA GLN A 54 -0.80 4.23 -12.20
C GLN A 54 0.74 4.31 -12.23
N PRO A 55 1.44 3.72 -11.26
CA PRO A 55 2.88 3.50 -11.39
C PRO A 55 3.12 2.36 -12.39
N ASP A 56 4.35 2.21 -12.86
CA ASP A 56 4.72 1.08 -13.72
C ASP A 56 4.74 -0.25 -12.95
N VAL A 57 5.17 -0.17 -11.68
CA VAL A 57 5.31 -1.34 -10.79
C VAL A 57 4.83 -1.00 -9.39
N ILE A 58 4.09 -1.90 -8.77
CA ILE A 58 3.81 -1.89 -7.33
C ILE A 58 4.59 -3.03 -6.67
N ILE A 59 5.37 -2.70 -5.65
CA ILE A 59 6.04 -3.68 -4.80
C ILE A 59 5.29 -3.77 -3.48
N SER A 60 4.65 -4.90 -3.25
CA SER A 60 3.94 -5.20 -2.00
C SER A 60 4.83 -6.02 -1.07
N LEU A 61 5.17 -5.45 0.08
CA LEU A 61 5.90 -6.15 1.13
C LEU A 61 4.90 -6.87 2.02
N ASN A 62 4.86 -8.19 1.93
CA ASN A 62 3.89 -9.01 2.65
C ASN A 62 4.45 -9.46 4.00
N LEU A 63 3.64 -9.25 5.04
CA LEU A 63 3.94 -9.69 6.40
C LEU A 63 2.61 -9.95 7.13
N SER A 64 2.57 -10.99 7.97
CA SER A 64 1.33 -11.29 8.70
C SER A 64 0.98 -10.19 9.70
N PRO A 65 -0.33 -9.91 9.91
CA PRO A 65 -0.78 -8.91 10.87
C PRO A 65 -0.29 -9.13 12.29
N GLU A 66 -0.15 -10.39 12.72
CA GLU A 66 0.38 -10.76 14.04
C GLU A 66 1.83 -10.30 14.21
N VAL A 67 2.67 -10.56 13.21
CA VAL A 67 4.07 -10.13 13.22
C VAL A 67 4.16 -8.60 13.14
N CYS A 68 3.30 -7.95 12.36
CA CYS A 68 3.20 -6.48 12.31
C CYS A 68 2.86 -5.92 13.69
N PHE A 69 1.90 -6.54 14.39
CA PHE A 69 1.49 -6.13 15.73
C PHE A 69 2.64 -6.25 16.75
N GLU A 70 3.34 -7.37 16.76
CA GLU A 70 4.49 -7.56 17.65
C GLU A 70 5.61 -6.55 17.37
N ARG A 71 5.85 -6.23 16.10
CA ARG A 71 6.83 -5.20 15.72
C ARG A 71 6.39 -3.79 16.17
N CYS A 72 5.11 -3.46 16.04
CA CYS A 72 4.56 -2.19 16.54
C CYS A 72 4.71 -2.07 18.05
N LYS A 73 4.41 -3.13 18.80
CA LYS A 73 4.61 -3.18 20.27
C LYS A 73 6.08 -3.01 20.64
N ALA A 74 6.97 -3.74 20.00
CA ALA A 74 8.41 -3.65 20.26
C ALA A 74 8.98 -2.26 19.97
N ARG A 75 8.46 -1.58 18.93
CA ARG A 75 8.85 -0.21 18.58
C ARG A 75 8.37 0.82 19.61
N GLY A 76 7.23 0.58 20.26
CA GLY A 76 6.74 1.36 21.40
C GLY A 76 6.34 2.80 21.09
N ARG A 77 5.90 3.12 19.87
CA ARG A 77 5.42 4.46 19.54
C ARG A 77 4.10 4.76 20.25
N LYS A 78 4.01 5.90 20.95
CA LYS A 78 2.82 6.30 21.72
C LYS A 78 1.55 6.40 20.85
N CYS A 79 1.68 6.89 19.62
CA CYS A 79 0.56 6.99 18.67
C CYS A 79 0.02 5.64 18.21
N GLU A 80 0.77 4.56 18.41
CA GLU A 80 0.40 3.20 18.02
C GLU A 80 -0.10 2.35 19.21
N ALA A 81 -0.16 2.91 20.42
CA ALA A 81 -0.54 2.20 21.64
C ALA A 81 -1.96 1.60 21.59
N GLY A 82 -2.85 2.18 20.79
CA GLY A 82 -4.23 1.71 20.61
C GLY A 82 -4.44 0.71 19.46
N LEU A 83 -3.37 0.33 18.73
CA LEU A 83 -3.50 -0.63 17.64
C LEU A 83 -3.83 -2.03 18.18
N SER A 84 -4.72 -2.72 17.48
CA SER A 84 -5.08 -4.12 17.75
C SER A 84 -4.71 -5.03 16.57
N VAL A 85 -4.62 -6.32 16.82
CA VAL A 85 -4.43 -7.32 15.76
C VAL A 85 -5.61 -7.30 14.79
N GLU A 86 -6.83 -7.12 15.30
CA GLU A 86 -8.06 -7.02 14.50
C GLU A 86 -8.01 -5.85 13.52
N TYR A 87 -7.54 -4.69 13.98
CA TYR A 87 -7.36 -3.54 13.10
C TYR A 87 -6.32 -3.83 12.00
N LEU A 88 -5.18 -4.40 12.36
CA LEU A 88 -4.14 -4.75 11.38
C LEU A 88 -4.60 -5.83 10.39
N ASN A 89 -5.43 -6.79 10.84
CA ASN A 89 -6.10 -7.74 9.95
C ASN A 89 -7.04 -7.02 8.97
N GLY A 90 -7.79 -6.04 9.45
CA GLY A 90 -8.64 -5.20 8.62
C GLY A 90 -7.84 -4.46 7.54
N VAL A 91 -6.74 -3.83 7.91
CA VAL A 91 -5.81 -3.15 6.98
C VAL A 91 -5.26 -4.14 5.95
N HIS A 92 -4.76 -5.29 6.40
CA HIS A 92 -4.20 -6.33 5.53
C HIS A 92 -5.22 -6.81 4.49
N ASN A 93 -6.42 -7.15 4.91
CA ASN A 93 -7.48 -7.63 4.04
C ASN A 93 -7.94 -6.55 3.06
N SER A 94 -8.07 -5.29 3.51
CA SER A 94 -8.44 -4.17 2.64
C SER A 94 -7.35 -3.85 1.62
N THR A 95 -6.08 -3.97 2.00
CA THR A 95 -4.95 -3.80 1.07
C THR A 95 -4.97 -4.88 -0.01
N ASN A 96 -5.13 -6.14 0.37
CA ASN A 96 -5.22 -7.24 -0.60
C ASN A 96 -6.43 -7.07 -1.55
N SER A 97 -7.57 -6.65 -1.02
CA SER A 97 -8.76 -6.34 -1.83
C SER A 97 -8.53 -5.19 -2.80
N ALA A 98 -7.86 -4.12 -2.37
CA ALA A 98 -7.53 -2.98 -3.22
C ALA A 98 -6.52 -3.34 -4.32
N LEU A 99 -5.50 -4.13 -4.00
CA LEU A 99 -4.52 -4.63 -4.98
C LEU A 99 -5.18 -5.52 -6.05
N LEU A 100 -6.07 -6.41 -5.62
CA LEU A 100 -6.82 -7.27 -6.55
C LEU A 100 -7.73 -6.44 -7.46
N GLU A 101 -8.43 -5.45 -6.91
CA GLU A 101 -9.28 -4.55 -7.70
C GLU A 101 -8.44 -3.72 -8.68
N ASN A 102 -7.28 -3.23 -8.24
CA ASN A 102 -6.38 -2.47 -9.10
C ASN A 102 -5.87 -3.28 -10.30
N SER A 103 -5.68 -4.58 -10.14
CA SER A 103 -5.25 -5.47 -11.22
C SER A 103 -6.26 -5.60 -12.37
N ASN A 104 -7.51 -5.19 -12.15
CA ASN A 104 -8.56 -5.21 -13.17
C ASN A 104 -8.60 -3.95 -14.06
N TYR A 105 -7.81 -2.92 -13.74
CA TYR A 105 -7.71 -1.74 -14.62
C TYR A 105 -6.90 -2.08 -15.88
N PRO A 106 -7.26 -1.51 -17.07
CA PRO A 106 -6.57 -1.79 -18.33
C PRO A 106 -5.07 -1.50 -18.29
N ASP A 107 -4.68 -0.43 -17.57
CA ASP A 107 -3.30 0.01 -17.42
C ASP A 107 -2.75 -0.36 -16.03
N SER A 108 -3.17 -1.51 -15.50
CA SER A 108 -2.73 -1.95 -14.18
C SER A 108 -1.22 -2.15 -14.13
N PRO A 109 -0.57 -1.69 -13.05
CA PRO A 109 0.86 -1.86 -12.87
C PRO A 109 1.22 -3.33 -12.66
N LYS A 110 2.45 -3.67 -12.95
CA LYS A 110 3.00 -4.98 -12.56
C LYS A 110 3.03 -5.06 -11.04
N LEU A 111 2.34 -6.03 -10.47
CA LEU A 111 2.38 -6.30 -9.03
C LEU A 111 3.48 -7.32 -8.72
N MET A 112 4.40 -6.93 -7.84
CA MET A 112 5.45 -7.79 -7.32
C MET A 112 5.25 -7.92 -5.81
N THR A 113 5.04 -9.15 -5.33
CA THR A 113 4.85 -9.42 -3.89
C THR A 113 6.09 -10.07 -3.32
N LEU A 114 6.57 -9.56 -2.20
CA LEU A 114 7.73 -10.06 -1.49
C LEU A 114 7.37 -10.38 -0.05
N ASP A 115 7.50 -11.64 0.33
CA ASP A 115 7.44 -12.06 1.72
C ASP A 115 8.71 -11.63 2.47
N VAL A 116 8.52 -10.79 3.48
CA VAL A 116 9.64 -10.18 4.21
C VAL A 116 9.85 -10.75 5.61
N LEU A 117 9.16 -11.85 5.94
CA LEU A 117 9.33 -12.51 7.23
C LEU A 117 10.79 -12.97 7.42
N GLY A 118 11.40 -12.53 8.53
CA GLY A 118 12.79 -12.87 8.86
C GLY A 118 13.85 -12.16 8.02
N MET A 119 13.47 -11.31 7.07
CA MET A 119 14.41 -10.56 6.22
C MET A 119 14.86 -9.26 6.89
N ARG A 120 16.14 -8.95 6.76
CA ARG A 120 16.70 -7.64 7.12
C ARG A 120 16.50 -6.66 5.97
N THR A 121 16.59 -5.37 6.27
CA THR A 121 16.39 -4.30 5.28
C THR A 121 17.29 -4.46 4.06
N GLU A 122 18.56 -4.81 4.27
CA GLU A 122 19.53 -4.99 3.19
C GLU A 122 19.17 -6.15 2.26
N GLU A 123 18.57 -7.22 2.81
CA GLU A 123 18.11 -8.37 2.04
C GLU A 123 16.88 -8.04 1.21
N ILE A 124 15.97 -7.23 1.77
CA ILE A 124 14.78 -6.72 1.07
C ILE A 124 15.21 -5.84 -0.11
N VAL A 125 16.10 -4.87 0.13
CA VAL A 125 16.62 -3.97 -0.92
C VAL A 125 17.26 -4.77 -2.04
N LYS A 126 18.13 -5.73 -1.71
CA LYS A 126 18.79 -6.59 -2.70
C LYS A 126 17.76 -7.36 -3.55
N LYS A 127 16.74 -7.91 -2.93
CA LYS A 127 15.67 -8.60 -3.67
C LYS A 127 14.91 -7.67 -4.60
N ILE A 128 14.58 -6.46 -4.16
CA ILE A 128 13.92 -5.45 -4.99
C ILE A 128 14.79 -5.09 -6.20
N GLU A 129 16.09 -4.91 -6.01
CA GLU A 129 17.04 -4.66 -7.10
C GLU A 129 17.12 -5.82 -8.09
N GLU A 130 17.13 -7.07 -7.60
CA GLU A 130 17.11 -8.26 -8.45
C GLU A 130 15.80 -8.34 -9.27
N MET A 131 14.66 -8.05 -8.63
CA MET A 131 13.36 -8.05 -9.29
C MET A 131 13.21 -6.92 -10.30
N SER A 132 13.83 -5.77 -10.10
CA SER A 132 13.79 -4.63 -11.02
C SER A 132 14.59 -4.86 -12.31
N LYS A 133 15.52 -5.81 -12.29
CA LYS A 133 16.35 -6.19 -13.47
C LYS A 133 15.68 -7.23 -14.37
N MET A 134 14.59 -7.80 -13.90
CA MET A 134 13.79 -8.74 -14.67
C MET A 134 12.70 -8.03 -15.48
#